data_d6d7e0d6fc37dbe096edb89fda09b1fa
#
_entry.id   d6d7e0d6fc37dbe096edb89fda09b1fa
#
_cell.length_a   1.000
_cell.length_b   1.000
_cell.length_c   1.000
_cell.angle_alpha   90.00
_cell.angle_beta   90.00
_cell.angle_gamma   90.00
#
_symmetry.space_group_name_H-M   'P 1'
#
loop_
_entity.id
_entity.type
_entity.pdbx_description
1 polymer ?
#
loop_
_entity_poly.entity_id
_entity_poly.type
_entity_poly.pdbx_seq_one_letter_code
_entity_poly.pdbx_strand_id
1 'polypeptide(L)'
;MVLAPEDPKLDRPVIRVKDPRAAFAALLELFRAREDVERVISPLAFVAASAKIGKNVAIQPFAVIEEDAEIGDDSVIYPHVYVGKHVKIGKACTFYPQVTIRENCVIGNNVVLQSGCVIGGDGFGYITDKKTGRHSSVLQAGNVVLEDEVEIGNNTCIDRATAGSTIVGAGTKIDNLVHLGHNDVLGKNCLVVAHVGISGSVTVGDNVTFAGQVGTVGHITIGDNCVFGGKTGITNNVPSNSFYAGFPARPHKEWLKQEANLRKIGDLLKKVKVLEETVAKLEK
;
A
#
# COMPACT_ATOMS: atom_id res chain seq x y z
N MET A 1 -22.53 -23.80 15.18
CA MET A 1 -23.12 -22.51 15.58
C MET A 1 -22.94 -21.55 14.39
N VAL A 2 -23.93 -20.73 14.08
CA VAL A 2 -23.90 -19.79 12.94
C VAL A 2 -24.19 -18.39 13.47
N LEU A 3 -23.41 -17.40 13.03
CA LEU A 3 -23.75 -15.99 13.20
C LEU A 3 -24.61 -15.56 12.03
N ALA A 4 -25.77 -14.96 12.30
CA ALA A 4 -26.71 -14.55 11.26
C ALA A 4 -27.36 -13.21 11.60
N PRO A 5 -27.82 -12.43 10.59
CA PRO A 5 -28.62 -11.24 10.84
C PRO A 5 -29.95 -11.60 11.53
N GLU A 6 -30.67 -10.58 11.98
CA GLU A 6 -31.84 -10.77 12.86
C GLU A 6 -32.99 -11.64 12.30
N ASP A 7 -33.04 -11.89 11.00
CA ASP A 7 -34.13 -12.64 10.37
C ASP A 7 -33.73 -13.69 9.31
N PRO A 8 -33.02 -14.76 9.66
CA PRO A 8 -33.05 -15.97 8.85
C PRO A 8 -33.78 -17.09 9.56
N LYS A 9 -34.68 -17.74 8.86
CA LYS A 9 -35.24 -19.04 9.23
C LYS A 9 -34.17 -20.12 9.00
N LEU A 10 -33.27 -20.31 9.98
CA LEU A 10 -32.27 -21.37 9.93
C LEU A 10 -32.65 -22.50 10.91
N ASP A 11 -32.68 -23.69 10.41
CA ASP A 11 -33.02 -24.93 11.18
C ASP A 11 -31.79 -25.45 11.94
N ARG A 12 -31.09 -24.56 12.64
CA ARG A 12 -29.93 -24.87 13.48
C ARG A 12 -29.68 -23.78 14.52
N PRO A 13 -28.89 -24.06 15.58
CA PRO A 13 -28.55 -23.05 16.58
C PRO A 13 -27.87 -21.83 15.94
N VAL A 14 -28.43 -20.66 16.18
CA VAL A 14 -27.98 -19.39 15.60
C VAL A 14 -27.77 -18.36 16.70
N ILE A 15 -26.70 -17.62 16.63
CA ILE A 15 -26.52 -16.36 17.38
C ILE A 15 -26.93 -15.21 16.44
N ARG A 16 -27.95 -14.48 16.83
CA ARG A 16 -28.44 -13.34 16.05
C ARG A 16 -27.62 -12.09 16.37
N VAL A 17 -27.13 -11.43 15.34
CA VAL A 17 -26.28 -10.24 15.46
C VAL A 17 -26.61 -9.27 14.34
N LYS A 18 -26.46 -7.96 14.60
CA LYS A 18 -26.68 -6.92 13.58
C LYS A 18 -25.71 -7.03 12.42
N ASP A 19 -24.43 -7.23 12.73
CA ASP A 19 -23.36 -7.40 11.75
C ASP A 19 -22.63 -8.72 12.00
N PRO A 20 -22.88 -9.77 11.19
CA PRO A 20 -22.21 -11.06 11.33
C PRO A 20 -20.69 -11.00 11.12
N ARG A 21 -20.19 -10.08 10.30
CA ARG A 21 -18.75 -9.94 10.05
C ARG A 21 -18.02 -9.36 11.26
N ALA A 22 -18.56 -8.25 11.79
CA ALA A 22 -18.03 -7.63 12.99
C ALA A 22 -18.10 -8.57 14.20
N ALA A 23 -19.21 -9.29 14.38
CA ALA A 23 -19.36 -10.27 15.44
C ALA A 23 -18.40 -11.46 15.29
N PHE A 24 -18.13 -11.92 14.07
CA PHE A 24 -17.16 -12.98 13.80
C PHE A 24 -15.73 -12.51 14.10
N ALA A 25 -15.37 -11.30 13.70
CA ALA A 25 -14.07 -10.72 14.03
C ALA A 25 -13.87 -10.62 15.56
N ALA A 26 -14.88 -10.16 16.29
CA ALA A 26 -14.84 -10.11 17.77
C ALA A 26 -14.67 -11.50 18.41
N LEU A 27 -15.33 -12.52 17.86
CA LEU A 27 -15.15 -13.91 18.31
C LEU A 27 -13.73 -14.42 18.05
N LEU A 28 -13.17 -14.16 16.87
CA LEU A 28 -11.81 -14.57 16.56
C LEU A 28 -10.81 -13.93 17.54
N GLU A 29 -11.00 -12.67 17.91
CA GLU A 29 -10.15 -12.00 18.89
C GLU A 29 -10.23 -12.63 20.29
N LEU A 30 -11.41 -13.11 20.69
CA LEU A 30 -11.57 -13.85 21.97
C LEU A 30 -10.84 -15.20 21.97
N PHE A 31 -10.74 -15.86 20.83
CA PHE A 31 -10.08 -17.16 20.68
C PHE A 31 -8.64 -17.07 20.17
N ARG A 32 -8.16 -15.86 19.89
CA ARG A 32 -6.78 -15.63 19.46
C ARG A 32 -5.83 -16.08 20.57
N ALA A 33 -5.03 -17.11 20.28
CA ALA A 33 -3.89 -17.44 21.12
C ALA A 33 -2.92 -16.25 21.06
N ARG A 34 -2.85 -15.48 22.13
CA ARG A 34 -1.83 -14.42 22.24
C ARG A 34 -0.50 -15.13 22.39
N GLU A 35 0.40 -14.93 21.45
CA GLU A 35 1.81 -15.25 21.68
C GLU A 35 2.30 -14.33 22.79
N ASP A 36 2.64 -14.92 23.93
CA ASP A 36 3.22 -14.19 25.07
C ASP A 36 4.69 -13.95 24.74
N VAL A 37 4.97 -12.85 24.05
CA VAL A 37 6.34 -12.48 23.68
C VAL A 37 7.03 -11.94 24.92
N GLU A 38 8.07 -12.64 25.36
CA GLU A 38 8.88 -12.21 26.49
C GLU A 38 9.48 -10.81 26.22
N ARG A 39 9.26 -9.88 27.14
CA ARG A 39 9.66 -8.47 27.00
C ARG A 39 11.10 -8.26 27.47
N VAL A 40 12.04 -8.84 26.72
CA VAL A 40 13.48 -8.76 26.96
C VAL A 40 14.25 -8.41 25.71
N ILE A 41 15.43 -7.84 25.86
CA ILE A 41 16.40 -7.64 24.78
C ILE A 41 17.28 -8.89 24.74
N SER A 42 17.20 -9.61 23.63
CA SER A 42 18.02 -10.82 23.42
C SER A 42 19.51 -10.49 23.45
N PRO A 43 20.34 -11.27 24.14
CA PRO A 43 21.80 -11.12 24.08
C PRO A 43 22.39 -11.42 22.68
N LEU A 44 21.62 -12.02 21.79
CA LEU A 44 21.99 -12.27 20.40
C LEU A 44 21.53 -11.15 19.45
N ALA A 45 20.84 -10.11 19.92
CA ALA A 45 20.54 -8.92 19.17
C ALA A 45 21.69 -7.93 19.23
N PHE A 46 21.93 -7.19 18.15
CA PHE A 46 22.81 -6.04 18.16
C PHE A 46 22.00 -4.77 18.46
N VAL A 47 22.34 -4.07 19.53
CA VAL A 47 21.75 -2.77 19.85
C VAL A 47 22.90 -1.78 20.06
N ALA A 48 22.97 -0.75 19.22
CA ALA A 48 24.01 0.27 19.33
C ALA A 48 23.92 1.01 20.67
N ALA A 49 25.07 1.35 21.23
CA ALA A 49 25.14 1.99 22.55
C ALA A 49 24.43 3.35 22.64
N SER A 50 24.27 4.05 21.52
CA SER A 50 23.54 5.32 21.44
C SER A 50 22.03 5.16 21.17
N ALA A 51 21.58 3.94 20.88
CA ALA A 51 20.15 3.67 20.66
C ALA A 51 19.34 3.86 21.96
N LYS A 52 18.16 4.44 21.83
CA LYS A 52 17.25 4.67 22.97
C LYS A 52 16.09 3.67 22.91
N ILE A 53 16.04 2.77 23.87
CA ILE A 53 15.01 1.75 23.96
C ILE A 53 14.04 2.10 25.09
N GLY A 54 12.76 2.15 24.75
CA GLY A 54 11.67 2.41 25.69
C GLY A 54 11.44 1.28 26.71
N LYS A 55 10.41 1.44 27.52
CA LYS A 55 10.04 0.44 28.53
C LYS A 55 9.31 -0.73 27.88
N ASN A 56 9.46 -1.93 28.46
CA ASN A 56 8.70 -3.12 28.06
C ASN A 56 8.84 -3.47 26.56
N VAL A 57 10.00 -3.20 25.96
CA VAL A 57 10.31 -3.54 24.57
C VAL A 57 10.88 -4.96 24.50
N ALA A 58 10.40 -5.74 23.53
CA ALA A 58 11.00 -7.02 23.17
C ALA A 58 11.88 -6.84 21.92
N ILE A 59 13.16 -7.24 21.99
CA ILE A 59 14.06 -7.31 20.85
C ILE A 59 14.59 -8.73 20.75
N GLN A 60 14.17 -9.43 19.71
CA GLN A 60 14.43 -10.85 19.55
C GLN A 60 15.81 -11.13 18.88
N PRO A 61 16.29 -12.40 18.88
CA PRO A 61 17.62 -12.75 18.37
C PRO A 61 17.87 -12.26 16.94
N PHE A 62 19.12 -11.82 16.70
CA PHE A 62 19.60 -11.37 15.38
C PHE A 62 18.91 -10.11 14.82
N ALA A 63 18.10 -9.42 15.63
CA ALA A 63 17.68 -8.06 15.28
C ALA A 63 18.88 -7.10 15.40
N VAL A 64 18.91 -6.09 14.54
CA VAL A 64 19.95 -5.06 14.48
C VAL A 64 19.31 -3.70 14.67
N ILE A 65 19.71 -2.98 15.71
CA ILE A 65 19.28 -1.62 16.02
C ILE A 65 20.50 -0.72 15.95
N GLU A 66 20.52 0.14 14.94
CA GLU A 66 21.65 1.01 14.63
C GLU A 66 21.73 2.25 15.54
N GLU A 67 22.79 3.04 15.34
CA GLU A 67 23.11 4.24 16.11
C GLU A 67 21.97 5.26 16.09
N ASP A 68 21.71 5.86 17.25
CA ASP A 68 20.72 6.91 17.48
C ASP A 68 19.28 6.54 17.07
N ALA A 69 18.99 5.25 16.88
CA ALA A 69 17.63 4.78 16.71
C ALA A 69 16.86 4.91 18.04
N GLU A 70 15.59 5.30 17.96
CA GLU A 70 14.70 5.44 19.10
C GLU A 70 13.51 4.46 18.95
N ILE A 71 13.27 3.60 19.93
CA ILE A 71 12.15 2.65 19.95
C ILE A 71 11.26 2.95 21.13
N GLY A 72 9.98 3.28 20.87
CA GLY A 72 9.00 3.58 21.91
C GLY A 72 8.56 2.37 22.72
N ASP A 73 7.92 2.65 23.86
CA ASP A 73 7.46 1.67 24.84
C ASP A 73 6.57 0.58 24.19
N ASP A 74 6.54 -0.62 24.80
CA ASP A 74 5.65 -1.74 24.45
C ASP A 74 5.83 -2.32 23.05
N SER A 75 6.86 -1.94 22.31
CA SER A 75 7.12 -2.44 20.95
C SER A 75 7.75 -3.83 20.93
N VAL A 76 7.48 -4.58 19.87
CA VAL A 76 8.00 -5.94 19.64
C VAL A 76 8.78 -5.98 18.32
N ILE A 77 10.06 -6.30 18.43
CA ILE A 77 10.98 -6.41 17.30
C ILE A 77 11.36 -7.89 17.16
N TYR A 78 10.84 -8.54 16.13
CA TYR A 78 11.06 -9.96 15.87
C TYR A 78 12.46 -10.25 15.28
N PRO A 79 12.85 -11.53 15.10
CA PRO A 79 14.19 -11.88 14.65
C PRO A 79 14.52 -11.30 13.27
N HIS A 80 15.81 -10.97 13.08
CA HIS A 80 16.33 -10.45 11.80
C HIS A 80 15.72 -9.13 11.32
N VAL A 81 15.07 -8.38 12.19
CA VAL A 81 14.63 -7.00 11.87
C VAL A 81 15.86 -6.09 11.86
N TYR A 82 15.95 -5.24 10.84
CA TYR A 82 16.97 -4.19 10.75
C TYR A 82 16.33 -2.82 10.94
N VAL A 83 16.81 -2.06 11.90
CA VAL A 83 16.44 -0.67 12.17
C VAL A 83 17.67 0.21 11.96
N GLY A 84 17.62 1.03 10.91
CA GLY A 84 18.72 1.90 10.51
C GLY A 84 18.96 3.09 11.44
N LYS A 85 20.05 3.82 11.18
CA LYS A 85 20.49 4.97 11.98
C LYS A 85 19.42 6.07 12.02
N HIS A 86 19.27 6.70 13.19
CA HIS A 86 18.36 7.83 13.43
C HIS A 86 16.86 7.52 13.12
N VAL A 87 16.47 6.25 13.02
CA VAL A 87 15.06 5.87 12.88
C VAL A 87 14.33 6.16 14.17
N LYS A 88 13.14 6.74 14.08
CA LYS A 88 12.26 6.98 15.23
C LYS A 88 11.03 6.11 15.13
N ILE A 89 10.79 5.30 16.17
CA ILE A 89 9.66 4.38 16.25
C ILE A 89 8.82 4.76 17.46
N GLY A 90 7.52 4.93 17.26
CA GLY A 90 6.54 5.20 18.30
C GLY A 90 6.30 3.97 19.21
N LYS A 91 5.21 4.03 19.99
CA LYS A 91 4.86 3.02 20.96
C LYS A 91 4.02 1.89 20.37
N ALA A 92 4.07 0.72 21.05
CA ALA A 92 3.23 -0.44 20.75
C ALA A 92 3.30 -0.92 19.28
N CYS A 93 4.46 -0.76 18.64
CA CYS A 93 4.73 -1.23 17.29
C CYS A 93 5.10 -2.71 17.29
N THR A 94 4.75 -3.41 16.20
CA THR A 94 5.09 -4.82 15.99
C THR A 94 5.75 -5.00 14.64
N PHE A 95 7.02 -5.42 14.63
CA PHE A 95 7.77 -5.66 13.39
C PHE A 95 8.13 -7.13 13.29
N TYR A 96 7.50 -7.80 12.34
CA TYR A 96 7.69 -9.23 12.09
C TYR A 96 9.06 -9.54 11.46
N PRO A 97 9.47 -10.82 11.39
CA PRO A 97 10.82 -11.16 10.97
C PRO A 97 11.22 -10.59 9.59
N GLN A 98 12.50 -10.21 9.47
CA GLN A 98 13.10 -9.70 8.22
C GLN A 98 12.55 -8.34 7.74
N VAL A 99 11.85 -7.59 8.56
CA VAL A 99 11.52 -6.19 8.28
C VAL A 99 12.80 -5.37 8.19
N THR A 100 12.89 -4.49 7.19
CA THR A 100 14.00 -3.55 7.02
C THR A 100 13.48 -2.12 7.05
N ILE A 101 13.99 -1.32 7.98
CA ILE A 101 13.71 0.13 8.05
C ILE A 101 15.04 0.86 7.82
N ARG A 102 15.14 1.58 6.71
CA ARG A 102 16.33 2.35 6.35
C ARG A 102 16.42 3.61 7.23
N GLU A 103 17.60 4.20 7.23
CA GLU A 103 17.97 5.35 8.05
C GLU A 103 17.01 6.55 7.90
N ASN A 104 16.86 7.34 8.97
CA ASN A 104 16.06 8.56 9.09
C ASN A 104 14.54 8.41 8.93
N CYS A 105 14.00 7.20 8.80
CA CYS A 105 12.57 6.97 8.73
C CYS A 105 11.90 7.26 10.07
N VAL A 106 10.62 7.67 10.01
CA VAL A 106 9.79 7.97 11.18
C VAL A 106 8.56 7.07 11.16
N ILE A 107 8.35 6.32 12.22
CA ILE A 107 7.26 5.37 12.38
C ILE A 107 6.41 5.82 13.57
N GLY A 108 5.12 6.00 13.37
CA GLY A 108 4.16 6.39 14.39
C GLY A 108 3.88 5.29 15.43
N ASN A 109 2.79 5.44 16.17
CA ASN A 109 2.38 4.49 17.20
C ASN A 109 1.50 3.38 16.62
N ASN A 110 1.48 2.20 17.28
CA ASN A 110 0.64 1.06 16.90
C ASN A 110 0.83 0.59 15.44
N VAL A 111 2.01 0.79 14.88
CA VAL A 111 2.34 0.37 13.51
C VAL A 111 2.68 -1.10 13.48
N VAL A 112 2.13 -1.81 12.48
CA VAL A 112 2.41 -3.22 12.25
C VAL A 112 3.11 -3.39 10.90
N LEU A 113 4.32 -3.96 10.91
CA LEU A 113 5.09 -4.27 9.70
C LEU A 113 5.22 -5.77 9.56
N GLN A 114 4.67 -6.34 8.49
CA GLN A 114 4.74 -7.78 8.21
C GLN A 114 6.08 -8.18 7.60
N SER A 115 6.37 -9.48 7.63
CA SER A 115 7.66 -10.04 7.27
C SER A 115 8.17 -9.59 5.90
N GLY A 116 9.44 -9.24 5.84
CA GLY A 116 10.14 -8.92 4.61
C GLY A 116 9.78 -7.57 3.98
N CYS A 117 8.93 -6.74 4.60
CA CYS A 117 8.68 -5.40 4.06
C CYS A 117 9.91 -4.50 4.21
N VAL A 118 10.08 -3.56 3.28
CA VAL A 118 11.20 -2.62 3.24
C VAL A 118 10.67 -1.19 3.26
N ILE A 119 11.07 -0.45 4.28
CA ILE A 119 10.70 0.95 4.48
C ILE A 119 11.91 1.84 4.26
N GLY A 120 11.83 2.75 3.29
CA GLY A 120 12.87 3.73 3.01
C GLY A 120 13.97 3.23 2.07
N GLY A 121 13.68 2.23 1.20
CA GLY A 121 14.55 1.90 0.07
C GLY A 121 14.74 3.11 -0.87
N ASP A 122 15.79 3.10 -1.68
CA ASP A 122 16.02 4.18 -2.63
C ASP A 122 14.99 4.14 -3.76
N GLY A 123 14.40 5.29 -4.07
CA GLY A 123 13.44 5.42 -5.16
C GLY A 123 14.07 5.24 -6.54
N PHE A 124 13.25 4.90 -7.53
CA PHE A 124 13.67 4.71 -8.91
C PHE A 124 13.89 6.06 -9.62
N GLY A 125 15.05 6.68 -9.37
CA GLY A 125 15.45 7.96 -9.96
C GLY A 125 16.71 7.83 -10.80
N TYR A 126 16.61 8.07 -12.12
CA TYR A 126 17.76 8.00 -13.04
C TYR A 126 17.76 9.15 -14.05
N ILE A 127 18.96 9.64 -14.38
CA ILE A 127 19.19 10.57 -15.48
C ILE A 127 19.83 9.79 -16.61
N THR A 128 19.25 9.89 -17.80
CA THR A 128 19.80 9.25 -19.01
C THR A 128 20.62 10.25 -19.81
N ASP A 129 21.89 9.98 -20.01
CA ASP A 129 22.73 10.70 -20.96
C ASP A 129 22.22 10.44 -22.41
N LYS A 130 21.71 11.47 -23.05
CA LYS A 130 21.13 11.36 -24.40
C LYS A 130 22.13 10.95 -25.47
N LYS A 131 23.45 11.16 -25.25
CA LYS A 131 24.48 10.82 -26.24
C LYS A 131 24.91 9.35 -26.14
N THR A 132 25.04 8.84 -24.91
CA THR A 132 25.58 7.50 -24.66
C THR A 132 24.51 6.48 -24.30
N GLY A 133 23.29 6.92 -23.96
CA GLY A 133 22.21 6.07 -23.44
C GLY A 133 22.46 5.57 -22.00
N ARG A 134 23.55 6.00 -21.35
CA ARG A 134 23.90 5.57 -19.98
C ARG A 134 22.97 6.20 -18.95
N HIS A 135 22.61 5.41 -17.93
CA HIS A 135 21.81 5.86 -16.79
C HIS A 135 22.71 6.14 -15.59
N SER A 136 22.50 7.26 -14.93
CA SER A 136 23.13 7.62 -13.64
C SER A 136 22.05 7.76 -12.59
N SER A 137 22.26 7.18 -11.40
CA SER A 137 21.31 7.28 -10.28
C SER A 137 21.23 8.71 -9.74
N VAL A 138 20.03 9.12 -9.35
CA VAL A 138 19.80 10.34 -8.58
C VAL A 138 19.77 9.98 -7.10
N LEU A 139 20.55 10.69 -6.29
CA LEU A 139 20.59 10.49 -4.85
C LEU A 139 19.19 10.66 -4.25
N GLN A 140 18.79 9.69 -3.44
CA GLN A 140 17.53 9.72 -2.68
C GLN A 140 17.86 10.11 -1.24
N ALA A 141 17.74 11.41 -0.92
CA ALA A 141 18.17 11.98 0.36
C ALA A 141 17.06 12.16 1.39
N GLY A 142 15.81 11.89 1.00
CA GLY A 142 14.65 11.97 1.88
C GLY A 142 14.45 10.73 2.74
N ASN A 143 13.27 10.60 3.33
CA ASN A 143 12.90 9.50 4.20
C ASN A 143 11.47 9.00 3.93
N VAL A 144 11.00 8.07 4.77
CA VAL A 144 9.61 7.65 4.86
C VAL A 144 9.04 8.02 6.22
N VAL A 145 7.79 8.46 6.24
CA VAL A 145 6.99 8.68 7.45
C VAL A 145 5.76 7.78 7.37
N LEU A 146 5.64 6.85 8.32
CA LEU A 146 4.40 6.12 8.56
C LEU A 146 3.72 6.73 9.78
N GLU A 147 2.49 7.20 9.62
CA GLU A 147 1.71 7.74 10.75
C GLU A 147 1.15 6.61 11.63
N ASP A 148 0.38 6.98 12.65
CA ASP A 148 -0.16 6.04 13.64
C ASP A 148 -1.09 4.99 13.01
N GLU A 149 -1.10 3.77 13.57
CA GLU A 149 -2.00 2.69 13.18
C GLU A 149 -1.88 2.20 11.74
N VAL A 150 -0.77 2.50 11.07
CA VAL A 150 -0.47 1.97 9.72
C VAL A 150 -0.13 0.49 9.80
N GLU A 151 -0.65 -0.31 8.88
CA GLU A 151 -0.26 -1.72 8.72
C GLU A 151 0.28 -1.96 7.32
N ILE A 152 1.45 -2.62 7.23
CA ILE A 152 2.14 -2.92 5.98
C ILE A 152 2.30 -4.42 5.84
N GLY A 153 1.81 -4.96 4.72
CA GLY A 153 1.84 -6.38 4.38
C GLY A 153 3.22 -6.92 4.00
N ASN A 154 3.30 -8.23 3.83
CA ASN A 154 4.55 -8.94 3.56
C ASN A 154 5.18 -8.50 2.23
N ASN A 155 6.52 -8.33 2.23
CA ASN A 155 7.32 -7.98 1.04
C ASN A 155 6.84 -6.71 0.31
N THR A 156 6.15 -5.82 1.00
CA THR A 156 5.79 -4.49 0.49
C THR A 156 6.98 -3.56 0.60
N CYS A 157 7.22 -2.75 -0.45
CA CYS A 157 8.30 -1.78 -0.49
C CYS A 157 7.74 -0.36 -0.55
N ILE A 158 8.26 0.51 0.33
CA ILE A 158 7.94 1.93 0.35
C ILE A 158 9.24 2.70 0.18
N ASP A 159 9.40 3.35 -0.97
CA ASP A 159 10.60 4.10 -1.30
C ASP A 159 10.66 5.42 -0.55
N ARG A 160 11.89 5.82 -0.18
CA ARG A 160 12.15 7.15 0.36
C ARG A 160 11.94 8.23 -0.67
N ALA A 161 11.60 9.41 -0.24
CA ALA A 161 11.55 10.57 -1.10
C ALA A 161 12.95 10.93 -1.65
N THR A 162 13.01 11.49 -2.84
CA THR A 162 14.24 12.12 -3.34
C THR A 162 14.68 13.26 -2.42
N ALA A 163 13.71 14.09 -1.98
CA ALA A 163 13.86 15.12 -0.95
C ALA A 163 12.54 15.25 -0.19
N GLY A 164 12.58 15.53 1.10
CA GLY A 164 11.41 15.53 1.97
C GLY A 164 11.03 14.11 2.39
N SER A 165 9.75 13.76 2.36
CA SER A 165 9.24 12.49 2.86
C SER A 165 8.23 11.83 1.90
N THR A 166 8.30 10.52 1.78
CA THR A 166 7.16 9.69 1.35
C THR A 166 6.31 9.44 2.59
N ILE A 167 5.00 9.66 2.52
CA ILE A 167 4.12 9.67 3.70
C ILE A 167 2.99 8.68 3.52
N VAL A 168 2.72 7.90 4.58
CA VAL A 168 1.52 7.07 4.69
C VAL A 168 0.69 7.53 5.87
N GLY A 169 -0.50 8.04 5.60
CA GLY A 169 -1.41 8.61 6.59
C GLY A 169 -2.00 7.59 7.56
N ALA A 170 -2.38 8.08 8.73
CA ALA A 170 -2.83 7.26 9.86
C ALA A 170 -3.98 6.31 9.51
N GLY A 171 -3.97 5.11 10.07
CA GLY A 171 -5.00 4.09 9.88
C GLY A 171 -4.97 3.39 8.52
N THR A 172 -4.10 3.78 7.60
CA THR A 172 -3.97 3.16 6.26
C THR A 172 -3.47 1.73 6.37
N LYS A 173 -4.08 0.83 5.59
CA LYS A 173 -3.75 -0.59 5.53
C LYS A 173 -3.27 -0.95 4.14
N ILE A 174 -2.07 -1.50 4.05
CA ILE A 174 -1.40 -1.88 2.82
C ILE A 174 -1.13 -3.37 2.85
N ASP A 175 -1.61 -4.09 1.85
CA ASP A 175 -1.48 -5.54 1.72
C ASP A 175 -0.10 -5.95 1.17
N ASN A 176 0.06 -7.21 0.86
CA ASN A 176 1.31 -7.83 0.44
C ASN A 176 1.73 -7.40 -0.97
N LEU A 177 3.06 -7.35 -1.19
CA LEU A 177 3.65 -7.13 -2.52
C LEU A 177 3.19 -5.81 -3.17
N VAL A 178 2.93 -4.79 -2.38
CA VAL A 178 2.63 -3.43 -2.84
C VAL A 178 3.92 -2.66 -3.02
N HIS A 179 3.95 -1.74 -3.99
CA HIS A 179 5.02 -0.78 -4.17
C HIS A 179 4.50 0.65 -4.10
N LEU A 180 5.07 1.45 -3.21
CA LEU A 180 4.89 2.89 -3.17
C LEU A 180 6.19 3.57 -3.60
N GLY A 181 6.08 4.40 -4.64
CA GLY A 181 7.20 5.14 -5.19
C GLY A 181 7.66 6.32 -4.32
N HIS A 182 8.79 6.88 -4.69
CA HIS A 182 9.37 8.03 -3.98
C HIS A 182 8.44 9.26 -3.99
N ASN A 183 8.40 10.00 -2.91
CA ASN A 183 7.59 11.22 -2.77
C ASN A 183 6.06 11.00 -2.85
N ASP A 184 5.59 9.77 -2.70
CA ASP A 184 4.15 9.52 -2.58
C ASP A 184 3.62 10.04 -1.25
N VAL A 185 2.41 10.60 -1.28
CA VAL A 185 1.68 11.01 -0.09
C VAL A 185 0.31 10.33 -0.12
N LEU A 186 0.13 9.35 0.75
CA LEU A 186 -1.16 8.70 0.96
C LEU A 186 -1.86 9.32 2.17
N GLY A 187 -3.13 9.63 2.01
CA GLY A 187 -4.01 10.10 3.08
C GLY A 187 -4.33 9.02 4.11
N LYS A 188 -5.27 9.33 4.99
CA LYS A 188 -5.67 8.47 6.11
C LYS A 188 -6.68 7.42 5.68
N ASN A 189 -6.71 6.29 6.43
CA ASN A 189 -7.70 5.23 6.27
C ASN A 189 -7.81 4.67 4.85
N CYS A 190 -6.74 4.72 4.07
CA CYS A 190 -6.72 4.10 2.75
C CYS A 190 -6.58 2.58 2.84
N LEU A 191 -7.13 1.88 1.85
CA LEU A 191 -6.99 0.43 1.68
C LEU A 191 -6.26 0.15 0.37
N VAL A 192 -5.07 -0.44 0.44
CA VAL A 192 -4.23 -0.75 -0.71
C VAL A 192 -4.05 -2.25 -0.77
N VAL A 193 -4.76 -2.91 -1.69
CA VAL A 193 -4.79 -4.38 -1.80
C VAL A 193 -3.56 -4.89 -2.56
N ALA A 194 -3.30 -6.18 -2.49
CA ALA A 194 -2.08 -6.81 -2.98
C ALA A 194 -1.74 -6.45 -4.44
N HIS A 195 -0.42 -6.37 -4.70
CA HIS A 195 0.17 -6.06 -6.01
C HIS A 195 -0.20 -4.68 -6.60
N VAL A 196 -0.67 -3.75 -5.79
CA VAL A 196 -0.83 -2.36 -6.23
C VAL A 196 0.55 -1.72 -6.42
N GLY A 197 0.70 -0.94 -7.50
CA GLY A 197 1.89 -0.15 -7.76
C GLY A 197 1.54 1.33 -7.91
N ILE A 198 2.01 2.15 -7.00
CA ILE A 198 1.87 3.62 -7.06
C ILE A 198 3.21 4.19 -7.51
N SER A 199 3.21 4.87 -8.67
CA SER A 199 4.41 5.51 -9.20
C SER A 199 4.75 6.77 -8.41
N GLY A 200 6.03 7.18 -8.43
CA GLY A 200 6.50 8.29 -7.61
C GLY A 200 5.76 9.64 -7.81
N SER A 201 5.70 10.42 -6.75
CA SER A 201 5.10 11.75 -6.66
C SER A 201 3.57 11.78 -6.87
N VAL A 202 2.88 10.74 -6.43
CA VAL A 202 1.42 10.69 -6.41
C VAL A 202 0.91 11.18 -5.06
N THR A 203 -0.12 12.04 -5.10
CA THR A 203 -0.84 12.48 -3.90
C THR A 203 -2.21 11.82 -3.87
N VAL A 204 -2.52 11.11 -2.80
CA VAL A 204 -3.78 10.40 -2.58
C VAL A 204 -4.47 11.00 -1.37
N GLY A 205 -5.75 11.30 -1.48
CA GLY A 205 -6.59 11.79 -0.39
C GLY A 205 -6.95 10.70 0.63
N ASP A 206 -7.86 11.03 1.52
CA ASP A 206 -8.32 10.13 2.58
C ASP A 206 -9.35 9.10 2.09
N ASN A 207 -9.43 7.94 2.78
CA ASN A 207 -10.43 6.90 2.54
C ASN A 207 -10.43 6.34 1.10
N VAL A 208 -9.29 6.28 0.45
CA VAL A 208 -9.17 5.75 -0.91
C VAL A 208 -8.94 4.24 -0.89
N THR A 209 -9.62 3.51 -1.77
CA THR A 209 -9.47 2.06 -1.92
C THR A 209 -8.91 1.70 -3.29
N PHE A 210 -7.73 1.07 -3.29
CA PHE A 210 -7.13 0.45 -4.47
C PHE A 210 -7.32 -1.06 -4.39
N ALA A 211 -8.15 -1.64 -5.24
CA ALA A 211 -8.27 -3.10 -5.33
C ALA A 211 -7.02 -3.72 -5.96
N GLY A 212 -6.91 -5.05 -5.92
CA GLY A 212 -5.68 -5.75 -6.33
C GLY A 212 -5.20 -5.41 -7.73
N GLN A 213 -3.87 -5.29 -7.87
CA GLN A 213 -3.16 -5.03 -9.14
C GLN A 213 -3.53 -3.68 -9.81
N VAL A 214 -4.02 -2.72 -9.07
CA VAL A 214 -4.17 -1.33 -9.57
C VAL A 214 -2.79 -0.71 -9.75
N GLY A 215 -2.62 0.10 -10.80
CA GLY A 215 -1.40 0.85 -11.06
C GLY A 215 -1.67 2.31 -11.38
N THR A 216 -0.76 3.21 -10.99
CA THR A 216 -0.84 4.64 -11.32
C THR A 216 0.34 5.07 -12.18
N VAL A 217 0.15 6.09 -13.01
CA VAL A 217 1.28 6.91 -13.50
C VAL A 217 1.74 7.85 -12.39
N GLY A 218 2.97 8.37 -12.51
CA GLY A 218 3.51 9.35 -11.56
C GLY A 218 2.89 10.74 -11.70
N HIS A 219 3.10 11.58 -10.66
CA HIS A 219 2.76 13.00 -10.64
C HIS A 219 1.27 13.31 -10.82
N ILE A 220 0.40 12.46 -10.29
CA ILE A 220 -1.05 12.69 -10.31
C ILE A 220 -1.60 12.90 -8.91
N THR A 221 -2.79 13.50 -8.84
CA THR A 221 -3.55 13.68 -7.60
C THR A 221 -4.85 12.88 -7.67
N ILE A 222 -5.12 12.12 -6.63
CA ILE A 222 -6.35 11.35 -6.42
C ILE A 222 -7.07 11.94 -5.21
N GLY A 223 -8.30 12.38 -5.41
CA GLY A 223 -9.11 12.97 -4.32
C GLY A 223 -9.60 11.94 -3.31
N ASP A 224 -10.29 12.43 -2.27
CA ASP A 224 -10.81 11.61 -1.18
C ASP A 224 -11.92 10.65 -1.62
N ASN A 225 -12.13 9.58 -0.86
CA ASN A 225 -13.24 8.64 -1.01
C ASN A 225 -13.33 8.00 -2.41
N CYS A 226 -12.20 7.80 -3.07
CA CYS A 226 -12.15 7.14 -4.37
C CYS A 226 -12.03 5.63 -4.23
N VAL A 227 -12.61 4.89 -5.18
CA VAL A 227 -12.51 3.44 -5.26
C VAL A 227 -12.04 3.02 -6.64
N PHE A 228 -11.04 2.15 -6.71
CA PHE A 228 -10.51 1.61 -7.96
C PHE A 228 -10.72 0.11 -8.00
N GLY A 229 -11.45 -0.37 -9.01
CA GLY A 229 -11.62 -1.79 -9.28
C GLY A 229 -10.30 -2.49 -9.64
N GLY A 230 -10.23 -3.81 -9.44
CA GLY A 230 -9.00 -4.56 -9.71
C GLY A 230 -8.44 -4.36 -11.12
N LYS A 231 -7.10 -4.29 -11.21
CA LYS A 231 -6.34 -4.08 -12.45
C LYS A 231 -6.61 -2.76 -13.19
N THR A 232 -7.16 -1.76 -12.50
CA THR A 232 -7.37 -0.43 -13.10
C THR A 232 -6.03 0.29 -13.27
N GLY A 233 -5.78 0.82 -14.46
CA GLY A 233 -4.68 1.74 -14.73
C GLY A 233 -5.14 3.19 -14.61
N ILE A 234 -4.54 3.96 -13.70
CA ILE A 234 -4.88 5.36 -13.45
C ILE A 234 -3.85 6.24 -14.15
N THR A 235 -4.27 7.00 -15.15
CA THR A 235 -3.38 7.78 -16.02
C THR A 235 -3.53 9.29 -15.87
N ASN A 236 -4.49 9.76 -15.08
CA ASN A 236 -4.78 11.17 -14.89
C ASN A 236 -5.26 11.45 -13.45
N ASN A 237 -5.33 12.74 -13.08
CA ASN A 237 -5.93 13.15 -11.82
C ASN A 237 -7.37 12.64 -11.70
N VAL A 238 -7.76 12.27 -10.48
CA VAL A 238 -9.09 11.73 -10.19
C VAL A 238 -9.78 12.62 -9.16
N PRO A 239 -10.98 13.15 -9.43
CA PRO A 239 -11.73 13.94 -8.46
C PRO A 239 -12.23 13.07 -7.32
N SER A 240 -12.47 13.68 -6.15
CA SER A 240 -13.02 13.00 -4.96
C SER A 240 -14.36 12.31 -5.23
N ASN A 241 -14.68 11.27 -4.45
CA ASN A 241 -15.93 10.51 -4.50
C ASN A 241 -16.16 9.79 -5.83
N SER A 242 -15.08 9.31 -6.45
CA SER A 242 -15.12 8.67 -7.75
C SER A 242 -14.94 7.15 -7.65
N PHE A 243 -15.62 6.40 -8.53
CA PHE A 243 -15.40 4.99 -8.74
C PHE A 243 -14.90 4.72 -10.17
N TYR A 244 -13.69 4.18 -10.28
CA TYR A 244 -13.07 3.81 -11.57
C TYR A 244 -12.88 2.32 -11.65
N ALA A 245 -13.14 1.75 -12.82
CA ALA A 245 -12.85 0.36 -13.11
C ALA A 245 -12.44 0.19 -14.57
N GLY A 246 -11.52 -0.71 -14.82
CA GLY A 246 -11.13 -1.08 -16.18
C GLY A 246 -10.43 -2.43 -16.17
N PHE A 247 -10.85 -3.37 -16.99
CA PHE A 247 -10.30 -4.72 -17.11
C PHE A 247 -11.15 -5.85 -16.49
N PRO A 248 -12.46 -5.98 -16.77
CA PRO A 248 -13.16 -7.19 -16.37
C PRO A 248 -12.72 -8.36 -17.28
N ALA A 249 -12.50 -9.55 -16.67
CA ALA A 249 -12.37 -10.79 -17.45
C ALA A 249 -13.65 -11.07 -18.22
N ARG A 250 -13.51 -11.54 -19.45
CA ARG A 250 -14.64 -11.90 -20.35
C ARG A 250 -14.40 -13.27 -20.95
N PRO A 251 -15.44 -13.99 -21.40
CA PRO A 251 -15.26 -15.20 -22.17
C PRO A 251 -14.33 -14.95 -23.37
N HIS A 252 -13.32 -15.82 -23.57
CA HIS A 252 -12.25 -15.59 -24.54
C HIS A 252 -12.76 -15.28 -25.96
N LYS A 253 -13.81 -15.97 -26.40
CA LYS A 253 -14.42 -15.73 -27.73
C LYS A 253 -15.03 -14.33 -27.83
N GLU A 254 -15.65 -13.83 -26.76
CA GLU A 254 -16.22 -12.48 -26.73
C GLU A 254 -15.12 -11.42 -26.74
N TRP A 255 -14.05 -11.64 -25.95
CA TRP A 255 -12.89 -10.77 -25.93
C TRP A 255 -12.24 -10.66 -27.31
N LEU A 256 -11.98 -11.79 -28.01
CA LEU A 256 -11.43 -11.78 -29.37
C LEU A 256 -12.31 -11.00 -30.35
N LYS A 257 -13.64 -11.16 -30.27
CA LYS A 257 -14.59 -10.43 -31.13
C LYS A 257 -14.54 -8.92 -30.84
N GLN A 258 -14.44 -8.54 -29.57
CA GLN A 258 -14.35 -7.14 -29.18
C GLN A 258 -13.05 -6.51 -29.67
N GLU A 259 -11.89 -7.17 -29.47
CA GLU A 259 -10.59 -6.72 -29.97
C GLU A 259 -10.58 -6.54 -31.50
N ALA A 260 -11.16 -7.50 -32.22
CA ALA A 260 -11.29 -7.40 -33.69
C ALA A 260 -12.16 -6.21 -34.12
N ASN A 261 -13.20 -5.89 -33.35
CA ASN A 261 -14.07 -4.75 -33.66
C ASN A 261 -13.38 -3.41 -33.33
N LEU A 262 -12.64 -3.34 -32.20
CA LEU A 262 -11.88 -2.14 -31.82
C LEU A 262 -10.88 -1.73 -32.91
N ARG A 263 -10.20 -2.69 -33.54
CA ARG A 263 -9.27 -2.43 -34.65
C ARG A 263 -9.92 -1.79 -35.86
N LYS A 264 -11.24 -1.98 -36.04
CA LYS A 264 -12.00 -1.43 -37.20
C LYS A 264 -12.52 -0.01 -36.93
N ILE A 265 -12.48 0.49 -35.70
CA ILE A 265 -13.08 1.79 -35.32
C ILE A 265 -12.49 2.94 -36.16
N GLY A 266 -11.17 2.97 -36.34
CA GLY A 266 -10.53 4.02 -37.13
C GLY A 266 -11.05 4.10 -38.59
N ASP A 267 -11.28 2.94 -39.23
CA ASP A 267 -11.82 2.88 -40.59
C ASP A 267 -13.31 3.20 -40.61
N LEU A 268 -14.07 2.79 -39.58
CA LEU A 268 -15.48 3.15 -39.47
C LEU A 268 -15.67 4.66 -39.30
N LEU A 269 -14.85 5.33 -38.48
CA LEU A 269 -14.89 6.80 -38.30
C LEU A 269 -14.63 7.53 -39.63
N LYS A 270 -13.67 7.06 -40.46
CA LYS A 270 -13.44 7.63 -41.80
C LYS A 270 -14.65 7.45 -42.70
N LYS A 271 -15.28 6.27 -42.72
CA LYS A 271 -16.49 5.99 -43.51
C LYS A 271 -17.67 6.84 -43.06
N VAL A 272 -17.87 7.02 -41.73
CA VAL A 272 -18.94 7.88 -41.21
C VAL A 272 -18.74 9.32 -41.70
N LYS A 273 -17.52 9.87 -41.61
CA LYS A 273 -17.24 11.22 -42.09
C LYS A 273 -17.56 11.41 -43.58
N VAL A 274 -17.19 10.45 -44.44
CA VAL A 274 -17.53 10.47 -45.87
C VAL A 274 -19.04 10.41 -46.10
N LEU A 275 -19.76 9.61 -45.31
CA LEU A 275 -21.22 9.52 -45.40
C LEU A 275 -21.89 10.83 -44.98
N GLU A 276 -21.45 11.46 -43.88
CA GLU A 276 -21.94 12.77 -43.41
C GLU A 276 -21.74 13.85 -44.48
N GLU A 277 -20.54 13.91 -45.09
CA GLU A 277 -20.25 14.84 -46.19
C GLU A 277 -21.14 14.59 -47.43
N THR A 278 -21.47 13.33 -47.70
CA THR A 278 -22.33 12.95 -48.85
C THR A 278 -23.78 13.33 -48.56
N VAL A 279 -24.30 13.05 -47.38
CA VAL A 279 -25.66 13.43 -46.98
C VAL A 279 -25.82 14.96 -47.04
N ALA A 280 -24.86 15.71 -46.47
CA ALA A 280 -24.91 17.18 -46.53
C ALA A 280 -24.89 17.77 -47.94
N LYS A 281 -24.38 17.03 -48.93
CA LYS A 281 -24.46 17.42 -50.37
C LYS A 281 -25.81 17.09 -51.00
N LEU A 282 -26.50 16.07 -50.52
CA LEU A 282 -27.82 15.66 -51.03
C LEU A 282 -28.97 16.48 -50.44
N GLU A 283 -28.76 17.12 -49.31
CA GLU A 283 -29.73 17.99 -48.62
C GLU A 283 -29.68 19.45 -49.13
N LYS A 284 -28.74 19.78 -50.02
CA LYS A 284 -28.62 21.08 -50.72
C LYS A 284 -29.19 20.99 -52.11
#